data_b8c36b25ca173518d7b787561a97b535
#
_entry.id   b8c36b25ca173518d7b787561a97b535
#
_cell.length_a   1.000
_cell.length_b   1.000
_cell.length_c   1.000
_cell.angle_alpha   90.00
_cell.angle_beta   90.00
_cell.angle_gamma   90.00
#
_symmetry.space_group_name_H-M   'P 1'
#
loop_
_entity.id
_entity.type
_entity.pdbx_description
1 polymer ?
#
loop_
_entity_poly.entity_id
_entity_poly.type
_entity_poly.pdbx_seq_one_letter_code
_entity_poly.pdbx_strand_id
1 'polypeptide(L)'
;ELGDRVLVFHDTDDPSEINRIINGIELAMRKAEFSANRFAIYLAPGNYEKAGELHVGYYTSLAGLGEKPYDVIIENIYVPAAIRTNNVLCNFWRSLENLYVISNSTDTMRWSVSQAAPIRRVVSDRYVLYDVGGYGSGGFTADCRFMKSTGSRTQQQWYTRNSYLENGSDGLNPGGWNYALQGVEFGENVNLENNSDNWSKGNSWGNVSRVETTPIVREKPFLCLGKDGRFKVFRPDFRYDSKGVSYTKESAGEGEMIDLLEEFLVVKPGVTTK
;
A
#
# COMPACT_ATOMS: atom_id res chain seq x y z
N GLU A 1 12.30 -12.15 -19.44
CA GLU A 1 11.72 -10.79 -19.54
C GLU A 1 10.24 -10.83 -19.18
N LEU A 2 9.81 -9.91 -18.32
CA LEU A 2 8.43 -9.85 -17.81
C LEU A 2 7.50 -9.00 -18.69
N GLY A 3 8.02 -8.41 -19.77
CA GLY A 3 7.32 -7.55 -20.72
C GLY A 3 7.66 -6.06 -20.58
N ASP A 4 7.40 -5.28 -21.62
CA ASP A 4 7.87 -3.87 -21.78
C ASP A 4 7.29 -2.88 -20.76
N ARG A 5 6.27 -3.29 -20.01
CA ARG A 5 5.61 -2.45 -18.99
C ARG A 5 5.83 -2.95 -17.58
N VAL A 6 6.76 -3.89 -17.42
CA VAL A 6 7.26 -4.34 -16.14
C VAL A 6 8.67 -3.79 -15.98
N LEU A 7 8.83 -2.87 -15.06
CA LEU A 7 10.07 -2.18 -14.76
C LEU A 7 10.63 -2.71 -13.45
N VAL A 8 11.90 -3.03 -13.44
CA VAL A 8 12.62 -3.43 -12.22
C VAL A 8 13.79 -2.48 -12.05
N PHE A 9 13.84 -1.79 -10.92
CA PHE A 9 14.92 -0.90 -10.55
C PHE A 9 15.75 -1.50 -9.43
N HIS A 10 17.04 -1.19 -9.46
CA HIS A 10 18.00 -1.51 -8.43
C HIS A 10 18.48 -0.23 -7.73
N ASP A 11 18.90 -0.32 -6.49
CA ASP A 11 19.41 0.83 -5.73
C ASP A 11 20.74 1.38 -6.24
N THR A 12 21.36 0.65 -7.17
CA THR A 12 22.54 1.06 -7.96
C THR A 12 22.19 1.90 -9.18
N ASP A 13 20.93 1.95 -9.59
CA ASP A 13 20.48 2.80 -10.70
C ASP A 13 20.51 4.27 -10.29
N ASP A 14 20.59 5.18 -11.28
CA ASP A 14 20.59 6.62 -11.00
C ASP A 14 19.27 7.05 -10.33
N PRO A 15 19.30 7.58 -9.12
CA PRO A 15 18.10 7.97 -8.39
C PRO A 15 17.24 9.02 -9.12
N SER A 16 17.87 9.93 -9.86
CA SER A 16 17.16 10.95 -10.65
C SER A 16 16.42 10.33 -11.82
N GLU A 17 17.01 9.30 -12.42
CA GLU A 17 16.40 8.56 -13.53
C GLU A 17 15.23 7.68 -13.03
N ILE A 18 15.38 7.03 -11.87
CA ILE A 18 14.28 6.31 -11.22
C ILE A 18 13.08 7.24 -11.00
N ASN A 19 13.32 8.39 -10.39
CA ASN A 19 12.29 9.41 -10.16
C ASN A 19 11.64 9.87 -11.47
N ARG A 20 12.47 10.24 -12.45
CA ARG A 20 12.02 10.72 -13.76
C ARG A 20 11.11 9.71 -14.46
N ILE A 21 11.47 8.44 -14.45
CA ILE A 21 10.71 7.38 -15.11
C ILE A 21 9.40 7.13 -14.37
N ILE A 22 9.44 6.90 -13.06
CA ILE A 22 8.24 6.58 -12.26
C ILE A 22 7.25 7.74 -12.29
N ASN A 23 7.70 8.96 -12.06
CA ASN A 23 6.83 10.13 -12.06
C ASN A 23 6.38 10.51 -13.48
N GLY A 24 7.18 10.19 -14.49
CA GLY A 24 6.79 10.30 -15.90
C GLY A 24 5.67 9.35 -16.29
N ILE A 25 5.70 8.11 -15.81
CA ILE A 25 4.60 7.14 -15.97
C ILE A 25 3.33 7.66 -15.29
N GLU A 26 3.43 8.15 -14.05
CA GLU A 26 2.27 8.72 -13.36
C GLU A 26 1.68 9.89 -14.15
N LEU A 27 2.50 10.81 -14.62
CA LEU A 27 2.05 11.96 -15.40
C LEU A 27 1.32 11.55 -16.70
N ALA A 28 1.84 10.55 -17.40
CA ALA A 28 1.20 9.99 -18.58
C ALA A 28 -0.13 9.28 -18.24
N MET A 29 -0.15 8.52 -17.13
CA MET A 29 -1.32 7.76 -16.70
C MET A 29 -2.37 8.61 -15.99
N ARG A 30 -2.04 9.79 -15.48
CA ARG A 30 -2.97 10.67 -14.75
C ARG A 30 -4.24 11.04 -15.54
N LYS A 31 -4.17 11.00 -16.87
CA LYS A 31 -5.31 11.24 -17.78
C LYS A 31 -5.92 9.95 -18.35
N ALA A 32 -5.41 8.81 -17.95
CA ALA A 32 -5.69 7.53 -18.60
C ALA A 32 -6.72 6.69 -17.84
N GLU A 33 -7.76 7.31 -17.29
CA GLU A 33 -8.81 6.66 -16.48
C GLU A 33 -9.42 5.42 -17.16
N PHE A 34 -9.55 5.42 -18.49
CA PHE A 34 -10.10 4.29 -19.25
C PHE A 34 -9.10 3.73 -20.27
N SER A 35 -7.82 3.71 -19.92
CA SER A 35 -6.76 3.19 -20.77
C SER A 35 -6.62 1.68 -20.67
N ALA A 36 -6.13 1.05 -21.75
CA ALA A 36 -5.65 -0.32 -21.75
C ALA A 36 -4.21 -0.47 -21.19
N ASN A 37 -3.52 0.63 -20.93
CA ASN A 37 -2.16 0.61 -20.42
C ASN A 37 -2.12 0.12 -18.96
N ARG A 38 -1.12 -0.70 -18.64
CA ARG A 38 -0.87 -1.24 -17.30
C ARG A 38 0.63 -1.21 -17.05
N PHE A 39 1.03 -0.79 -15.85
CA PHE A 39 2.44 -0.77 -15.44
C PHE A 39 2.62 -1.52 -14.13
N ALA A 40 3.66 -2.33 -14.07
CA ALA A 40 4.18 -2.90 -12.85
C ALA A 40 5.59 -2.37 -12.62
N ILE A 41 5.79 -1.69 -11.51
CA ILE A 41 7.07 -1.10 -11.13
C ILE A 41 7.55 -1.83 -9.89
N TYR A 42 8.71 -2.43 -9.98
CA TYR A 42 9.33 -3.18 -8.92
C TYR A 42 10.64 -2.54 -8.49
N LEU A 43 10.85 -2.47 -7.18
CA LEU A 43 12.10 -2.04 -6.57
C LEU A 43 12.78 -3.26 -5.94
N ALA A 44 13.97 -3.61 -6.43
CA ALA A 44 14.78 -4.66 -5.81
C ALA A 44 15.15 -4.29 -4.36
N PRO A 45 15.53 -5.25 -3.49
CA PRO A 45 16.01 -4.92 -2.16
C PRO A 45 17.10 -3.86 -2.20
N GLY A 46 16.93 -2.76 -1.45
CA GLY A 46 17.86 -1.63 -1.44
C GLY A 46 17.25 -0.33 -0.91
N ASN A 47 18.03 0.74 -0.99
CA ASN A 47 17.68 2.06 -0.48
C ASN A 47 17.50 3.08 -1.62
N TYR A 48 16.28 3.55 -1.80
CA TYR A 48 15.85 4.48 -2.85
C TYR A 48 15.50 5.88 -2.31
N GLU A 49 15.92 6.25 -1.10
CA GLU A 49 15.63 7.56 -0.51
C GLU A 49 16.04 8.72 -1.43
N LYS A 50 17.19 8.57 -2.11
CA LYS A 50 17.71 9.61 -3.01
C LYS A 50 16.85 9.82 -4.26
N ALA A 51 15.97 8.88 -4.59
CA ALA A 51 15.00 9.07 -5.67
C ALA A 51 13.89 10.07 -5.29
N GLY A 52 13.76 10.42 -4.00
CA GLY A 52 12.79 11.38 -3.54
C GLY A 52 11.36 10.84 -3.59
N GLU A 53 10.39 11.74 -3.68
CA GLU A 53 8.97 11.40 -3.71
C GLU A 53 8.57 10.71 -5.03
N LEU A 54 7.94 9.55 -4.92
CA LEU A 54 7.47 8.74 -6.04
C LEU A 54 5.94 8.84 -6.17
N HIS A 55 5.47 9.01 -7.39
CA HIS A 55 4.05 9.18 -7.70
C HIS A 55 3.45 7.91 -8.29
N VAL A 56 2.22 7.57 -7.88
CA VAL A 56 1.51 6.38 -8.38
C VAL A 56 0.22 6.78 -9.07
N GLY A 57 0.11 6.45 -10.35
CA GLY A 57 -1.03 6.79 -11.22
C GLY A 57 -1.99 5.64 -11.47
N TYR A 58 -2.93 5.85 -12.41
CA TYR A 58 -3.87 4.81 -12.85
C TYR A 58 -3.15 3.58 -13.35
N TYR A 59 -3.71 2.42 -13.06
CA TYR A 59 -3.24 1.11 -13.56
C TYR A 59 -1.76 0.85 -13.31
N THR A 60 -1.21 1.47 -12.27
CA THR A 60 0.18 1.31 -11.86
C THR A 60 0.25 0.59 -10.52
N SER A 61 1.00 -0.49 -10.48
CA SER A 61 1.40 -1.17 -9.25
C SER A 61 2.84 -0.82 -8.94
N LEU A 62 3.11 -0.32 -7.75
CA LEU A 62 4.46 -0.10 -7.22
C LEU A 62 4.68 -1.06 -6.06
N ALA A 63 5.72 -1.89 -6.13
CA ALA A 63 6.00 -2.88 -5.12
C ALA A 63 7.50 -3.09 -4.89
N GLY A 64 7.86 -3.36 -3.63
CA GLY A 64 9.18 -3.86 -3.28
C GLY A 64 9.30 -5.36 -3.49
N LEU A 65 10.46 -5.80 -3.98
CA LEU A 65 10.83 -7.20 -4.18
C LEU A 65 11.59 -7.81 -3.00
N GLY A 66 11.57 -7.18 -1.84
CA GLY A 66 12.13 -7.72 -0.62
C GLY A 66 11.28 -8.86 -0.04
N GLU A 67 11.86 -9.68 0.80
CA GLU A 67 11.11 -10.65 1.62
C GLU A 67 10.28 -9.94 2.69
N LYS A 68 10.76 -8.77 3.14
CA LYS A 68 10.10 -7.90 4.13
C LYS A 68 9.94 -6.50 3.57
N PRO A 69 8.96 -5.73 4.05
CA PRO A 69 8.85 -4.32 3.67
C PRO A 69 10.14 -3.52 3.93
N TYR A 70 10.85 -3.83 5.01
CA TYR A 70 12.08 -3.15 5.42
C TYR A 70 13.27 -3.37 4.48
N ASP A 71 13.19 -4.32 3.55
CA ASP A 71 14.24 -4.58 2.57
C ASP A 71 14.23 -3.58 1.42
N VAL A 72 13.16 -2.79 1.26
CA VAL A 72 13.03 -1.78 0.22
C VAL A 72 12.63 -0.45 0.85
N ILE A 73 13.57 0.47 0.91
CA ILE A 73 13.41 1.77 1.59
C ILE A 73 13.21 2.86 0.55
N ILE A 74 12.16 3.65 0.71
CA ILE A 74 11.88 4.81 -0.14
C ILE A 74 11.68 6.07 0.70
N GLU A 75 11.82 7.24 0.07
CA GLU A 75 11.63 8.52 0.74
C GLU A 75 10.16 8.82 0.98
N ASN A 76 9.34 8.86 -0.06
CA ASN A 76 7.92 9.18 0.07
C ASN A 76 7.08 8.65 -1.10
N ILE A 77 5.77 8.55 -0.86
CA ILE A 77 4.75 8.27 -1.86
C ILE A 77 3.74 9.42 -1.92
N TYR A 78 3.38 9.77 -3.13
CA TYR A 78 2.37 10.78 -3.39
C TYR A 78 1.40 10.31 -4.49
N VAL A 79 0.10 10.40 -4.21
CA VAL A 79 -0.95 10.21 -5.22
C VAL A 79 -1.58 11.55 -5.53
N PRO A 80 -1.33 12.12 -6.72
CA PRO A 80 -1.92 13.38 -7.14
C PRO A 80 -3.44 13.29 -7.30
N ALA A 81 -4.14 14.41 -7.17
CA ALA A 81 -5.54 14.50 -7.54
C ALA A 81 -5.74 14.25 -9.04
N ALA A 82 -6.85 13.62 -9.41
CA ALA A 82 -7.19 13.37 -10.81
C ALA A 82 -7.36 14.69 -11.56
N ILE A 83 -6.74 14.82 -12.74
CA ILE A 83 -6.74 16.06 -13.52
C ILE A 83 -8.15 16.49 -13.89
N ARG A 84 -9.01 15.54 -14.29
CA ARG A 84 -10.37 15.84 -14.76
C ARG A 84 -11.25 16.48 -13.69
N THR A 85 -11.12 16.02 -12.46
CA THR A 85 -11.99 16.40 -11.34
C THR A 85 -11.30 17.31 -10.33
N ASN A 86 -9.98 17.41 -10.41
CA ASN A 86 -9.13 18.07 -9.42
C ASN A 86 -9.40 17.59 -7.97
N ASN A 87 -9.84 16.34 -7.84
CA ASN A 87 -10.09 15.69 -6.56
C ASN A 87 -9.64 14.22 -6.60
N VAL A 88 -9.82 13.49 -5.52
CA VAL A 88 -9.40 12.10 -5.41
C VAL A 88 -10.52 11.08 -5.66
N LEU A 89 -11.73 11.55 -5.94
CA LEU A 89 -12.90 10.69 -6.15
C LEU A 89 -12.70 9.68 -7.29
N CYS A 90 -11.94 10.04 -8.32
CA CYS A 90 -11.62 9.17 -9.44
C CYS A 90 -10.22 8.54 -9.36
N ASN A 91 -9.55 8.55 -8.22
CA ASN A 91 -8.23 7.95 -8.06
C ASN A 91 -8.33 6.43 -7.86
N PHE A 92 -8.70 5.71 -8.91
CA PHE A 92 -8.91 4.26 -8.93
C PHE A 92 -7.67 3.48 -9.36
N TRP A 93 -7.75 2.14 -9.25
CA TRP A 93 -6.94 1.13 -9.95
C TRP A 93 -5.44 1.36 -9.88
N ARG A 94 -4.89 1.34 -8.68
CA ARG A 94 -3.45 1.38 -8.40
C ARG A 94 -3.15 0.56 -7.16
N SER A 95 -1.90 0.21 -6.93
CA SER A 95 -1.52 -0.47 -5.69
C SER A 95 -0.13 -0.06 -5.21
N LEU A 96 0.06 -0.19 -3.90
CA LEU A 96 1.33 0.00 -3.24
C LEU A 96 1.58 -1.19 -2.33
N GLU A 97 2.72 -1.87 -2.48
CA GLU A 97 2.96 -3.11 -1.76
C GLU A 97 4.42 -3.30 -1.32
N ASN A 98 4.59 -3.86 -0.13
CA ASN A 98 5.83 -4.45 0.38
C ASN A 98 7.05 -3.52 0.35
N LEU A 99 6.95 -2.36 1.00
CA LEU A 99 8.03 -1.39 1.10
C LEU A 99 7.93 -0.55 2.39
N TYR A 100 9.02 0.16 2.69
CA TYR A 100 9.15 1.02 3.86
C TYR A 100 9.35 2.48 3.44
N VAL A 101 8.43 3.33 3.88
CA VAL A 101 8.45 4.78 3.67
C VAL A 101 9.03 5.44 4.91
N ILE A 102 10.22 5.99 4.81
CA ILE A 102 10.89 6.62 5.94
C ILE A 102 10.50 8.09 6.12
N SER A 103 10.78 8.65 7.29
CA SER A 103 10.50 10.06 7.59
C SER A 103 11.77 10.90 7.49
N ASN A 104 11.93 11.63 6.38
CA ASN A 104 13.09 12.51 6.16
C ASN A 104 12.74 14.00 6.15
N SER A 105 11.94 14.44 5.16
CA SER A 105 11.74 15.87 4.86
C SER A 105 10.30 16.31 5.01
N THR A 106 9.32 15.44 4.82
CA THR A 106 7.90 15.73 4.99
C THR A 106 7.27 14.72 5.92
N ASP A 107 6.29 15.14 6.71
CA ASP A 107 5.64 14.28 7.67
C ASP A 107 4.46 13.49 7.10
N THR A 108 4.16 13.64 5.82
CA THR A 108 2.95 13.07 5.22
C THR A 108 3.25 12.19 4.02
N MET A 109 2.81 10.94 4.09
CA MET A 109 2.65 10.04 2.96
C MET A 109 1.22 10.18 2.43
N ARG A 110 1.06 10.52 1.16
CA ARG A 110 -0.24 10.79 0.58
C ARG A 110 -0.72 9.63 -0.29
N TRP A 111 -1.52 8.75 0.31
CA TRP A 111 -2.24 7.69 -0.39
C TRP A 111 -3.72 8.06 -0.56
N SER A 112 -3.97 9.14 -1.28
CA SER A 112 -5.30 9.72 -1.45
C SER A 112 -6.00 9.10 -2.67
N VAL A 113 -6.80 8.07 -2.41
CA VAL A 113 -7.37 7.19 -3.44
C VAL A 113 -8.86 6.93 -3.22
N SER A 114 -9.47 6.32 -4.22
CA SER A 114 -10.81 5.72 -4.17
C SER A 114 -10.72 4.21 -4.41
N GLN A 115 -11.76 3.59 -4.96
CA GLN A 115 -11.88 2.13 -5.05
C GLN A 115 -10.75 1.47 -5.84
N ALA A 116 -10.53 0.19 -5.54
CA ALA A 116 -9.55 -0.67 -6.19
C ALA A 116 -8.12 -0.10 -6.15
N ALA A 117 -7.75 0.47 -5.00
CA ALA A 117 -6.44 1.04 -4.75
C ALA A 117 -5.87 0.57 -3.39
N PRO A 118 -5.54 -0.73 -3.25
CA PRO A 118 -5.05 -1.28 -1.99
C PRO A 118 -3.63 -0.81 -1.68
N ILE A 119 -3.38 -0.68 -0.37
CA ILE A 119 -2.04 -0.60 0.22
C ILE A 119 -1.84 -1.83 1.11
N ARG A 120 -0.75 -2.58 0.87
CA ARG A 120 -0.46 -3.86 1.54
C ARG A 120 0.98 -3.97 1.95
N ARG A 121 1.24 -4.51 3.16
CA ARG A 121 2.61 -4.75 3.64
C ARG A 121 3.49 -3.51 3.51
N VAL A 122 2.97 -2.35 3.87
CA VAL A 122 3.72 -1.09 3.87
C VAL A 122 3.99 -0.66 5.30
N VAL A 123 5.25 -0.35 5.56
CA VAL A 123 5.66 0.34 6.78
C VAL A 123 5.76 1.83 6.47
N SER A 124 5.25 2.69 7.34
CA SER A 124 5.41 4.14 7.18
C SER A 124 5.72 4.81 8.51
N ASP A 125 6.81 5.57 8.52
CA ASP A 125 7.15 6.48 9.62
C ASP A 125 6.50 7.86 9.44
N ARG A 126 5.62 8.00 8.43
CA ARG A 126 4.94 9.25 8.11
C ARG A 126 3.45 9.17 8.52
N TYR A 127 2.85 10.32 8.71
CA TYR A 127 1.41 10.45 8.75
C TYR A 127 0.80 9.99 7.42
N VAL A 128 -0.08 8.98 7.44
CA VAL A 128 -0.68 8.43 6.21
C VAL A 128 -2.01 9.11 5.95
N LEU A 129 -2.10 9.86 4.87
CA LEU A 129 -3.26 10.64 4.51
C LEU A 129 -4.05 9.97 3.38
N TYR A 130 -5.26 9.52 3.69
CA TYR A 130 -6.15 8.82 2.75
C TYR A 130 -6.98 9.75 1.86
N ASP A 131 -7.04 11.03 2.20
CA ASP A 131 -7.72 12.05 1.40
C ASP A 131 -7.19 13.44 1.73
N VAL A 132 -7.43 14.38 0.85
CA VAL A 132 -6.96 15.77 0.96
C VAL A 132 -8.09 16.78 0.86
N GLY A 133 -9.31 16.35 1.17
CA GLY A 133 -10.51 17.18 0.97
C GLY A 133 -11.14 16.98 -0.40
N GLY A 134 -10.88 15.83 -1.06
CA GLY A 134 -11.34 15.55 -2.42
C GLY A 134 -12.41 14.45 -2.50
N TYR A 135 -13.04 14.11 -1.39
CA TYR A 135 -14.15 13.14 -1.30
C TYR A 135 -13.81 11.76 -1.87
N GLY A 136 -12.61 11.26 -1.57
CA GLY A 136 -12.22 9.88 -1.91
C GLY A 136 -13.28 8.89 -1.44
N SER A 137 -13.53 7.84 -2.19
CA SER A 137 -14.60 6.88 -1.90
C SER A 137 -14.11 5.45 -1.98
N GLY A 138 -13.83 4.90 -0.83
CA GLY A 138 -13.35 3.53 -0.69
C GLY A 138 -11.83 3.42 -0.73
N GLY A 139 -11.33 2.41 -0.07
CA GLY A 139 -9.93 2.06 -0.02
C GLY A 139 -9.71 0.87 0.88
N PHE A 140 -8.50 0.33 0.83
CA PHE A 140 -8.15 -0.87 1.56
C PHE A 140 -6.70 -0.84 2.04
N THR A 141 -6.53 -1.04 3.34
CA THR A 141 -5.24 -1.24 3.98
C THR A 141 -5.18 -2.65 4.56
N ALA A 142 -4.11 -3.40 4.28
CA ALA A 142 -3.91 -4.71 4.89
C ALA A 142 -2.43 -4.96 5.19
N ASP A 143 -2.18 -5.57 6.33
CA ASP A 143 -0.83 -5.99 6.73
C ASP A 143 0.18 -4.82 6.72
N CYS A 144 -0.27 -3.62 7.10
CA CYS A 144 0.54 -2.41 7.13
C CYS A 144 0.89 -2.01 8.57
N ARG A 145 2.06 -1.38 8.74
CA ARG A 145 2.50 -0.83 10.02
C ARG A 145 2.74 0.67 9.87
N PHE A 146 1.91 1.48 10.53
CA PHE A 146 2.00 2.93 10.49
C PHE A 146 2.45 3.46 11.85
N MET A 147 3.63 4.05 11.89
CA MET A 147 4.30 4.53 13.10
C MET A 147 3.91 5.97 13.47
N LYS A 148 3.00 6.56 12.72
CA LYS A 148 2.26 7.79 13.05
C LYS A 148 0.77 7.55 12.82
N SER A 149 -0.05 8.57 13.00
CA SER A 149 -1.48 8.49 12.77
C SER A 149 -1.83 8.32 11.29
N THR A 150 -3.03 7.87 11.04
CA THR A 150 -3.67 7.96 9.72
C THR A 150 -4.75 9.04 9.73
N GLY A 151 -5.00 9.69 8.60
CA GLY A 151 -6.02 10.72 8.46
C GLY A 151 -6.94 10.48 7.28
N SER A 152 -8.23 10.54 7.51
CA SER A 152 -9.25 10.30 6.48
C SER A 152 -9.77 11.58 5.83
N ARG A 153 -9.81 12.68 6.56
CA ARG A 153 -10.44 13.94 6.13
C ARG A 153 -11.84 13.71 5.52
N THR A 154 -12.01 13.91 4.23
CA THR A 154 -13.29 13.69 3.51
C THR A 154 -13.38 12.33 2.82
N GLN A 155 -12.47 11.39 3.11
CA GLN A 155 -12.57 10.01 2.66
C GLN A 155 -13.87 9.37 3.17
N GLN A 156 -14.67 8.83 2.29
CA GLN A 156 -16.02 8.37 2.63
C GLN A 156 -16.06 6.97 3.23
N GLN A 157 -15.20 6.07 2.77
CA GLN A 157 -15.20 4.67 3.18
C GLN A 157 -13.78 4.13 3.19
N TRP A 158 -13.47 3.33 4.22
CA TRP A 158 -12.17 2.66 4.28
C TRP A 158 -12.25 1.36 5.05
N TYR A 159 -11.53 0.36 4.58
CA TYR A 159 -11.37 -0.90 5.30
C TYR A 159 -9.89 -1.14 5.62
N THR A 160 -9.58 -1.31 6.90
CA THR A 160 -8.25 -1.68 7.39
C THR A 160 -8.30 -3.04 8.06
N ARG A 161 -7.44 -3.94 7.63
CA ARG A 161 -7.38 -5.30 8.14
C ARG A 161 -5.96 -5.68 8.55
N ASN A 162 -5.82 -6.37 9.70
CA ASN A 162 -4.55 -6.93 10.16
C ASN A 162 -3.36 -5.97 10.03
N SER A 163 -3.49 -4.79 10.60
CA SER A 163 -2.49 -3.73 10.52
C SER A 163 -2.15 -3.23 11.93
N TYR A 164 -1.06 -2.47 12.03
CA TYR A 164 -0.66 -1.81 13.26
C TYR A 164 -0.69 -0.28 13.09
N LEU A 165 -1.36 0.43 13.98
CA LEU A 165 -1.46 1.88 13.99
C LEU A 165 -0.94 2.42 15.33
N GLU A 166 0.27 2.98 15.35
CA GLU A 166 0.95 3.44 16.57
C GLU A 166 0.13 4.49 17.33
N ASN A 167 -0.35 5.51 16.66
CA ASN A 167 -1.12 6.59 17.26
C ASN A 167 -2.62 6.52 16.91
N GLY A 168 -3.09 5.37 16.44
CA GLY A 168 -4.47 5.24 16.00
C GLY A 168 -4.77 6.00 14.70
N SER A 169 -5.98 6.49 14.58
CA SER A 169 -6.42 7.23 13.42
C SER A 169 -7.06 8.55 13.85
N ASP A 170 -6.38 9.65 13.60
CA ASP A 170 -6.97 10.98 13.72
C ASP A 170 -7.67 11.34 12.42
N GLY A 171 -8.87 11.85 12.50
CA GLY A 171 -9.64 12.24 11.34
C GLY A 171 -10.42 11.11 10.64
N LEU A 172 -10.61 9.96 11.30
CA LEU A 172 -11.71 9.07 10.97
C LEU A 172 -13.07 9.72 11.28
N ASN A 173 -13.02 10.86 11.92
CA ASN A 173 -14.15 11.67 12.31
C ASN A 173 -13.77 13.15 12.11
N PRO A 174 -14.59 14.02 11.52
CA PRO A 174 -16.01 13.81 11.15
C PRO A 174 -16.24 13.53 9.64
N GLY A 175 -15.23 13.31 8.85
CA GLY A 175 -15.38 13.27 7.40
C GLY A 175 -15.74 11.90 6.81
N GLY A 176 -15.47 10.82 7.50
CA GLY A 176 -15.74 9.47 7.01
C GLY A 176 -17.17 9.01 7.26
N TRP A 177 -17.72 8.27 6.30
CA TRP A 177 -19.08 7.75 6.40
C TRP A 177 -19.14 6.30 6.91
N ASN A 178 -18.25 5.46 6.40
CA ASN A 178 -18.19 4.06 6.78
C ASN A 178 -16.75 3.57 6.87
N TYR A 179 -16.30 3.25 8.06
CA TYR A 179 -14.98 2.70 8.30
C TYR A 179 -15.09 1.35 9.01
N ALA A 180 -14.30 0.40 8.55
CA ALA A 180 -14.19 -0.89 9.22
C ALA A 180 -12.72 -1.18 9.55
N LEU A 181 -12.48 -1.60 10.77
CA LEU A 181 -11.18 -2.01 11.29
C LEU A 181 -11.30 -3.43 11.83
N GLN A 182 -10.60 -4.35 11.23
CA GLN A 182 -10.65 -5.76 11.61
C GLN A 182 -9.25 -6.28 11.89
N GLY A 183 -9.04 -6.83 13.08
CA GLY A 183 -7.74 -7.35 13.48
C GLY A 183 -6.65 -6.28 13.50
N VAL A 184 -6.98 -5.05 13.82
CA VAL A 184 -6.02 -3.93 13.91
C VAL A 184 -5.46 -3.85 15.32
N GLU A 185 -4.14 -3.80 15.42
CA GLU A 185 -3.42 -3.47 16.65
C GLU A 185 -3.14 -1.97 16.72
N PHE A 186 -3.14 -1.44 17.95
CA PHE A 186 -2.85 -0.04 18.21
C PHE A 186 -1.67 0.08 19.18
N GLY A 187 -0.99 1.22 19.12
CA GLY A 187 0.06 1.55 20.08
C GLY A 187 -0.53 1.68 21.51
N GLU A 188 0.34 1.54 22.49
CA GLU A 188 -0.05 1.48 23.92
C GLU A 188 -0.78 2.73 24.42
N ASN A 189 -0.56 3.88 23.80
CA ASN A 189 -1.13 5.15 24.20
C ASN A 189 -2.49 5.47 23.53
N VAL A 190 -3.01 4.57 22.71
CA VAL A 190 -4.29 4.80 22.01
C VAL A 190 -5.45 4.45 22.95
N ASN A 191 -6.19 5.47 23.35
CA ASN A 191 -7.40 5.30 24.14
C ASN A 191 -8.59 5.02 23.22
N LEU A 192 -8.96 3.76 23.10
CA LEU A 192 -10.06 3.29 22.25
C LEU A 192 -11.45 3.66 22.77
N GLU A 193 -11.58 4.08 24.03
CA GLU A 193 -12.87 4.45 24.61
C GLU A 193 -13.23 5.91 24.36
N ASN A 194 -12.25 6.78 24.36
CA ASN A 194 -12.46 8.23 24.43
C ASN A 194 -11.93 9.02 23.24
N ASN A 195 -11.23 8.39 22.29
CA ASN A 195 -10.78 9.13 21.14
C ASN A 195 -11.81 9.12 20.01
N SER A 196 -11.53 9.88 18.95
CA SER A 196 -12.37 9.90 17.74
C SER A 196 -12.53 8.54 17.07
N ASP A 197 -11.73 7.59 17.50
CA ASP A 197 -11.73 6.19 17.08
C ASP A 197 -12.64 5.31 17.94
N ASN A 198 -13.57 5.89 18.67
CA ASN A 198 -14.59 5.12 19.37
C ASN A 198 -15.68 4.66 18.40
N TRP A 199 -15.45 3.53 17.84
CA TRP A 199 -16.19 2.88 16.77
C TRP A 199 -17.61 2.45 17.14
N SER A 200 -17.93 2.41 18.41
CA SER A 200 -19.27 2.06 18.88
C SER A 200 -20.27 3.23 18.78
N LYS A 201 -19.76 4.42 18.54
CA LYS A 201 -20.58 5.62 18.43
C LYS A 201 -20.50 6.15 17.00
N GLY A 202 -21.51 5.86 16.20
CA GLY A 202 -21.71 6.56 14.94
C GLY A 202 -21.72 8.08 15.17
N ASN A 203 -21.17 8.82 14.24
CA ASN A 203 -21.30 10.27 14.23
C ASN A 203 -22.32 10.69 13.17
N SER A 204 -22.58 11.99 13.07
CA SER A 204 -23.54 12.53 12.10
C SER A 204 -23.15 12.30 10.63
N TRP A 205 -21.95 11.78 10.37
CA TRP A 205 -21.38 11.60 9.03
C TRP A 205 -21.09 10.13 8.71
N GLY A 206 -21.26 9.20 9.63
CA GLY A 206 -21.04 7.79 9.36
C GLY A 206 -20.76 6.95 10.60
N ASN A 207 -20.49 5.67 10.34
CA ASN A 207 -20.20 4.67 11.35
C ASN A 207 -18.75 4.18 11.20
N VAL A 208 -18.08 4.02 12.33
CA VAL A 208 -16.82 3.29 12.42
C VAL A 208 -17.08 1.99 13.16
N SER A 209 -16.75 0.86 12.54
CA SER A 209 -16.93 -0.48 13.11
C SER A 209 -15.58 -1.10 13.40
N ARG A 210 -15.47 -1.74 14.56
CA ARG A 210 -14.26 -2.46 14.96
C ARG A 210 -14.58 -3.92 15.24
N VAL A 211 -13.76 -4.81 14.68
CA VAL A 211 -13.74 -6.25 14.96
C VAL A 211 -12.37 -6.59 15.51
N GLU A 212 -12.30 -7.17 16.69
CA GLU A 212 -11.06 -7.37 17.46
C GLU A 212 -10.03 -8.23 16.70
N THR A 213 -10.48 -9.33 16.13
CA THR A 213 -9.63 -10.27 15.40
C THR A 213 -10.19 -10.58 14.02
N THR A 214 -9.33 -11.06 13.14
CA THR A 214 -9.73 -11.67 11.87
C THR A 214 -9.79 -13.18 12.05
N PRO A 215 -10.97 -13.82 11.94
CA PRO A 215 -11.12 -15.24 12.22
C PRO A 215 -10.22 -16.13 11.36
N ILE A 216 -10.20 -15.88 10.06
CA ILE A 216 -9.31 -16.57 9.12
C ILE A 216 -8.82 -15.56 8.09
N VAL A 217 -7.52 -15.50 7.90
CA VAL A 217 -6.89 -14.69 6.86
C VAL A 217 -5.67 -15.39 6.27
N ARG A 218 -5.51 -15.26 4.98
CA ARG A 218 -4.26 -15.50 4.28
C ARG A 218 -3.91 -14.23 3.52
N GLU A 219 -2.74 -13.67 3.78
CA GLU A 219 -2.30 -12.48 3.07
C GLU A 219 -2.01 -12.80 1.60
N LYS A 220 -2.10 -11.79 0.75
CA LYS A 220 -1.82 -11.92 -0.67
C LYS A 220 -0.38 -12.42 -0.88
N PRO A 221 -0.14 -13.47 -1.67
CA PRO A 221 1.21 -13.82 -2.11
C PRO A 221 1.87 -12.68 -2.87
N PHE A 222 3.18 -12.52 -2.72
CA PHE A 222 3.92 -11.43 -3.35
C PHE A 222 5.25 -11.90 -3.94
N LEU A 223 5.74 -11.17 -4.94
CA LEU A 223 7.02 -11.44 -5.58
C LEU A 223 8.17 -10.97 -4.70
N CYS A 224 9.23 -11.78 -4.67
CA CYS A 224 10.51 -11.45 -4.07
C CYS A 224 11.62 -11.66 -5.10
N LEU A 225 12.70 -10.91 -4.97
CA LEU A 225 13.96 -11.16 -5.68
C LEU A 225 14.92 -11.84 -4.71
N GLY A 226 15.20 -13.11 -4.97
CA GLY A 226 16.16 -13.89 -4.18
C GLY A 226 17.59 -13.35 -4.32
N LYS A 227 18.44 -13.67 -3.35
CA LYS A 227 19.88 -13.33 -3.40
C LYS A 227 20.62 -13.95 -4.60
N ASP A 228 20.04 -14.98 -5.16
CA ASP A 228 20.49 -15.66 -6.39
C ASP A 228 20.05 -14.93 -7.68
N GLY A 229 19.36 -13.79 -7.55
CA GLY A 229 18.81 -13.03 -8.67
C GLY A 229 17.55 -13.63 -9.30
N ARG A 230 17.00 -14.69 -8.73
CA ARG A 230 15.80 -15.35 -9.25
C ARG A 230 14.53 -14.77 -8.60
N PHE A 231 13.47 -14.65 -9.39
CA PHE A 231 12.17 -14.28 -8.87
C PHE A 231 11.55 -15.46 -8.13
N LYS A 232 11.04 -15.18 -6.96
CA LYS A 232 10.33 -16.11 -6.07
C LYS A 232 8.99 -15.52 -5.69
N VAL A 233 8.07 -16.37 -5.27
CA VAL A 233 6.79 -15.97 -4.69
C VAL A 233 6.79 -16.38 -3.22
N PHE A 234 6.66 -15.41 -2.34
CA PHE A 234 6.34 -15.74 -0.94
C PHE A 234 4.85 -15.97 -0.83
N ARG A 235 4.48 -17.15 -0.34
CA ARG A 235 3.10 -17.56 -0.10
C ARG A 235 2.85 -17.61 1.40
N PRO A 236 2.20 -16.58 2.00
CA PRO A 236 1.90 -16.56 3.43
C PRO A 236 1.01 -17.74 3.83
N ASP A 237 1.18 -18.22 5.05
CA ASP A 237 0.29 -19.21 5.65
C ASP A 237 -1.03 -18.59 6.11
N PHE A 238 -2.00 -19.45 6.44
CA PHE A 238 -3.23 -19.02 7.08
C PHE A 238 -2.97 -18.57 8.52
N ARG A 239 -3.57 -17.47 8.90
CA ARG A 239 -3.63 -17.01 10.29
C ARG A 239 -5.06 -17.11 10.78
N TYR A 240 -5.23 -17.52 12.03
CA TYR A 240 -6.52 -17.71 12.68
C TYR A 240 -6.64 -16.76 13.87
N ASP A 241 -7.83 -16.21 14.08
CA ASP A 241 -8.15 -15.27 15.17
C ASP A 241 -7.05 -14.22 15.36
N SER A 242 -6.54 -13.72 14.26
CA SER A 242 -5.33 -12.92 14.21
C SER A 242 -5.60 -11.42 14.25
N LYS A 243 -4.61 -10.67 14.74
CA LYS A 243 -4.53 -9.23 14.65
C LYS A 243 -3.10 -8.79 14.36
N GLY A 244 -2.92 -7.52 14.00
CA GLY A 244 -1.64 -6.95 13.65
C GLY A 244 -1.05 -7.52 12.36
N VAL A 245 0.17 -7.09 12.05
CA VAL A 245 0.88 -7.48 10.83
C VAL A 245 1.36 -8.92 10.87
N SER A 246 1.61 -9.50 9.68
CA SER A 246 2.08 -10.88 9.52
C SER A 246 3.60 -11.03 9.57
N TYR A 247 4.35 -9.94 9.59
CA TYR A 247 5.81 -9.90 9.49
C TYR A 247 6.45 -9.13 10.64
N THR A 248 7.76 -9.31 10.78
CA THR A 248 8.59 -8.48 11.67
C THR A 248 9.70 -7.79 10.88
N LYS A 249 10.58 -7.08 11.57
CA LYS A 249 11.79 -6.50 10.97
C LYS A 249 12.76 -7.58 10.49
N GLU A 250 12.75 -8.72 11.15
CA GLU A 250 13.66 -9.84 10.94
C GLU A 250 13.07 -10.95 10.06
N SER A 251 11.74 -11.07 9.99
CA SER A 251 11.04 -12.17 9.33
C SER A 251 9.96 -11.70 8.35
N ALA A 252 9.85 -12.39 7.22
CA ALA A 252 8.75 -12.26 6.27
C ALA A 252 7.39 -12.70 6.83
N GLY A 253 7.39 -13.39 7.99
CA GLY A 253 6.24 -14.06 8.56
C GLY A 253 6.22 -15.56 8.24
N GLU A 254 5.19 -16.25 8.71
CA GLU A 254 4.96 -17.66 8.40
C GLU A 254 4.50 -17.82 6.94
N GLY A 255 5.10 -18.77 6.24
CA GLY A 255 4.80 -19.01 4.82
C GLY A 255 5.91 -19.78 4.11
N GLU A 256 5.76 -19.91 2.82
CA GLU A 256 6.64 -20.65 1.95
C GLU A 256 7.19 -19.78 0.82
N MET A 257 8.49 -19.91 0.55
CA MET A 257 9.15 -19.28 -0.58
C MET A 257 9.18 -20.27 -1.75
N ILE A 258 8.53 -19.91 -2.84
CA ILE A 258 8.31 -20.76 -4.02
C ILE A 258 9.07 -20.15 -5.20
N ASP A 259 9.83 -20.96 -5.94
CA ASP A 259 10.49 -20.50 -7.16
C ASP A 259 9.46 -20.21 -8.26
N LEU A 260 9.53 -19.00 -8.84
CA LEU A 260 8.53 -18.57 -9.82
C LEU A 260 8.56 -19.42 -11.10
N LEU A 261 9.73 -19.83 -11.57
CA LEU A 261 9.87 -20.53 -12.85
C LEU A 261 9.79 -22.05 -12.72
N GLU A 262 10.00 -22.59 -11.52
CA GLU A 262 9.93 -24.04 -11.27
C GLU A 262 8.50 -24.50 -10.97
N GLU A 263 7.73 -23.66 -10.27
CA GLU A 263 6.42 -24.04 -9.73
C GLU A 263 5.24 -23.36 -10.47
N PHE A 264 5.50 -22.32 -11.26
CA PHE A 264 4.45 -21.59 -11.96
C PHE A 264 4.63 -21.59 -13.47
N LEU A 265 3.51 -21.73 -14.19
CA LEU A 265 3.47 -21.48 -15.62
C LEU A 265 3.41 -19.96 -15.86
N VAL A 266 4.54 -19.39 -16.26
CA VAL A 266 4.63 -17.97 -16.62
C VAL A 266 4.32 -17.77 -18.09
N VAL A 267 3.15 -17.20 -18.39
CA VAL A 267 2.72 -16.89 -19.74
C VAL A 267 3.25 -15.51 -20.15
N LYS A 268 4.10 -15.47 -21.17
CA LYS A 268 4.63 -14.21 -21.71
C LYS A 268 3.59 -13.49 -22.56
N PRO A 269 3.65 -12.14 -22.66
CA PRO A 269 2.80 -11.38 -23.58
C PRO A 269 2.92 -11.91 -25.02
N GLY A 270 1.79 -11.99 -25.70
CA GLY A 270 1.72 -12.49 -27.10
C GLY A 270 1.73 -14.00 -27.26
N VAL A 271 1.81 -14.78 -26.19
CA VAL A 271 1.68 -16.24 -26.23
C VAL A 271 0.23 -16.63 -26.02
N THR A 272 -0.33 -17.43 -26.94
CA THR A 272 -1.63 -18.04 -26.76
C THR A 272 -1.47 -19.43 -26.15
N THR A 273 -2.04 -19.63 -24.98
CA THR A 273 -2.17 -20.97 -24.40
C THR A 273 -3.37 -21.68 -25.02
N LYS A 274 -3.17 -22.85 -25.58
CA LYS A 274 -4.24 -23.72 -26.07
C LYS A 274 -4.69 -24.68 -24.97
#